data_4af73aa7c6979102e4d36c064b35a08e
#
_entry.id   4af73aa7c6979102e4d36c064b35a08e
#
_cell.length_a   1.000
_cell.length_b   1.000
_cell.length_c   1.000
_cell.angle_alpha   90.00
_cell.angle_beta   90.00
_cell.angle_gamma   90.00
#
_symmetry.space_group_name_H-M   'P 1'
#
loop_
_entity.id
_entity.type
_entity.pdbx_description
1 polymer ?
#
loop_
_entity_poly.entity_id
_entity_poly.type
_entity_poly.pdbx_seq_one_letter_code
_entity_poly.pdbx_strand_id
1 'polypeptide(L)'
;MIQPDPQHRLPMKGVQEHPIFWNSDKKIRFLALTSDRLSQNPQEQKNIENLEMTKYLEMNSVRIAGSDWRLRLESELQEDLRKFRNYNDGIRDLLRALRNKRHHFRDLTCEAREILGETSESFFHYWSRAFPNLLRITYEAVSLDYEKTNDPFFSIFFDQSYCSVLAANVRRVAYETQPELTSRNGF
;
A
#
# COMPACT_ATOMS: atom_id res chain seq x y z
N MET A 1 -0.05 15.02 9.68
CA MET A 1 0.42 16.29 9.07
C MET A 1 0.70 17.38 10.10
N ILE A 2 -0.07 17.45 11.16
CA ILE A 2 0.21 18.42 12.25
C ILE A 2 1.16 17.74 13.24
N GLN A 3 2.45 18.08 13.15
CA GLN A 3 3.47 17.63 14.09
C GLN A 3 3.77 18.79 15.04
N PRO A 4 3.80 18.56 16.37
CA PRO A 4 4.13 19.61 17.34
C PRO A 4 5.53 20.19 17.08
N ASP A 5 6.51 19.31 16.86
CA ASP A 5 7.88 19.72 16.54
C ASP A 5 7.99 20.18 15.07
N PRO A 6 8.45 21.42 14.82
CA PRO A 6 8.65 21.92 13.46
C PRO A 6 9.60 21.09 12.60
N GLN A 7 10.62 20.45 13.20
CA GLN A 7 11.59 19.62 12.48
C GLN A 7 10.98 18.34 11.89
N HIS A 8 9.86 17.89 12.44
CA HIS A 8 9.12 16.71 11.97
C HIS A 8 7.99 17.08 11.00
N ARG A 9 7.79 18.35 10.68
CA ARG A 9 6.77 18.78 9.73
C ARG A 9 7.24 18.54 8.30
N LEU A 10 6.36 17.95 7.48
CA LEU A 10 6.62 17.88 6.05
C LEU A 10 6.72 19.30 5.47
N PRO A 11 7.68 19.57 4.59
CA PRO A 11 7.71 20.81 3.84
C PRO A 11 6.45 20.95 2.99
N MET A 12 6.10 22.17 2.60
CA MET A 12 4.86 22.48 1.86
C MET A 12 4.71 21.59 0.62
N LYS A 13 5.78 21.34 -0.13
CA LYS A 13 5.78 20.45 -1.29
C LYS A 13 5.36 19.04 -0.91
N GLY A 14 5.88 18.47 0.16
CA GLY A 14 5.50 17.14 0.64
C GLY A 14 4.04 17.05 1.11
N VAL A 15 3.50 18.16 1.62
CA VAL A 15 2.07 18.26 1.96
C VAL A 15 1.23 18.27 0.68
N GLN A 16 1.59 19.06 -0.33
CA GLN A 16 0.85 19.16 -1.60
C GLN A 16 0.87 17.83 -2.38
N GLU A 17 1.95 17.07 -2.29
CA GLU A 17 2.09 15.78 -2.96
C GLU A 17 1.54 14.60 -2.15
N HIS A 18 0.96 14.86 -0.98
CA HIS A 18 0.39 13.80 -0.15
C HIS A 18 -0.79 13.07 -0.85
N PRO A 19 -0.89 11.73 -0.73
CA PRO A 19 -1.90 10.91 -1.43
C PRO A 19 -3.35 11.35 -1.25
N ILE A 20 -3.66 12.09 -0.19
CA ILE A 20 -5.01 12.60 0.05
C ILE A 20 -5.49 13.53 -1.10
N PHE A 21 -4.55 14.25 -1.74
CA PHE A 21 -4.83 15.18 -2.83
C PHE A 21 -4.77 14.55 -4.23
N TRP A 22 -4.36 13.27 -4.33
CA TRP A 22 -4.29 12.60 -5.63
C TRP A 22 -5.69 12.29 -6.15
N ASN A 23 -5.86 12.32 -7.47
CA ASN A 23 -7.04 11.76 -8.12
C ASN A 23 -7.03 10.21 -8.03
N SER A 24 -8.15 9.61 -8.33
CA SER A 24 -8.33 8.16 -8.20
C SER A 24 -7.40 7.36 -9.12
N ASP A 25 -7.12 7.84 -10.34
CA ASP A 25 -6.18 7.18 -11.25
C ASP A 25 -4.76 7.13 -10.67
N LYS A 26 -4.26 8.24 -10.11
CA LYS A 26 -2.94 8.28 -9.47
C LYS A 26 -2.88 7.35 -8.27
N LYS A 27 -3.94 7.29 -7.45
CA LYS A 27 -4.03 6.38 -6.30
C LYS A 27 -3.99 4.91 -6.70
N ILE A 28 -4.80 4.54 -7.70
CA ILE A 28 -4.84 3.16 -8.24
C ILE A 28 -3.48 2.79 -8.84
N ARG A 29 -2.91 3.66 -9.65
CA ARG A 29 -1.59 3.46 -10.27
C ARG A 29 -0.51 3.24 -9.23
N PHE A 30 -0.51 4.00 -8.14
CA PHE A 30 0.42 3.85 -7.03
C PHE A 30 0.31 2.47 -6.39
N LEU A 31 -0.91 2.03 -6.03
CA LEU A 31 -1.16 0.72 -5.42
C LEU A 31 -0.78 -0.43 -6.38
N ALA A 32 -1.06 -0.28 -7.67
CA ALA A 32 -0.71 -1.26 -8.68
C ALA A 32 0.82 -1.38 -8.85
N LEU A 33 1.54 -0.27 -8.95
CA LEU A 33 3.01 -0.28 -9.03
C LEU A 33 3.64 -0.87 -7.76
N THR A 34 3.08 -0.59 -6.59
CA THR A 34 3.53 -1.24 -5.35
C THR A 34 3.33 -2.75 -5.41
N SER A 35 2.18 -3.21 -5.92
CA SER A 35 1.94 -4.64 -6.15
C SER A 35 2.97 -5.25 -7.10
N ASP A 36 3.30 -4.56 -8.20
CA ASP A 36 4.31 -5.02 -9.16
C ASP A 36 5.68 -5.14 -8.50
N ARG A 37 6.08 -4.14 -7.74
CA ARG A 37 7.35 -4.14 -6.98
C ARG A 37 7.45 -5.31 -6.00
N LEU A 38 6.36 -5.61 -5.29
CA LEU A 38 6.27 -6.74 -4.35
C LEU A 38 6.16 -8.10 -5.04
N SER A 39 5.87 -8.14 -6.34
CA SER A 39 5.63 -9.37 -7.11
C SER A 39 6.80 -9.80 -7.98
N GLN A 40 7.94 -9.12 -7.90
CA GLN A 40 9.12 -9.43 -8.71
C GLN A 40 9.64 -10.85 -8.46
N ASN A 41 10.46 -11.31 -9.39
CA ASN A 41 10.94 -12.68 -9.64
C ASN A 41 11.25 -13.51 -8.37
N PRO A 42 10.98 -14.83 -8.34
CA PRO A 42 11.31 -15.72 -7.21
C PRO A 42 12.76 -15.67 -6.74
N GLN A 43 13.73 -15.41 -7.63
CA GLN A 43 15.13 -15.23 -7.28
C GLN A 43 15.40 -13.94 -6.48
N GLU A 44 14.55 -12.92 -6.63
CA GLU A 44 14.60 -11.68 -5.87
C GLU A 44 13.69 -11.72 -4.63
N GLN A 45 12.90 -12.77 -4.46
CA GLN A 45 11.91 -12.94 -3.39
C GLN A 45 12.52 -12.67 -2.00
N LYS A 46 13.70 -13.23 -1.74
CA LYS A 46 14.41 -13.07 -0.47
C LYS A 46 14.85 -11.62 -0.24
N ASN A 47 15.18 -10.90 -1.31
CA ASN A 47 15.52 -9.48 -1.22
C ASN A 47 14.27 -8.64 -0.95
N ILE A 48 13.14 -8.97 -1.58
CA ILE A 48 11.84 -8.30 -1.39
C ILE A 48 11.32 -8.49 0.04
N GLU A 49 11.44 -9.69 0.62
CA GLU A 49 11.03 -9.96 2.00
C GLU A 49 11.86 -9.17 3.02
N ASN A 50 13.09 -8.81 2.67
CA ASN A 50 13.97 -7.99 3.51
C ASN A 50 13.76 -6.49 3.34
N LEU A 51 12.99 -6.03 2.34
CA LEU A 51 12.67 -4.62 2.17
C LEU A 51 11.94 -4.07 3.40
N GLU A 52 12.33 -2.89 3.82
CA GLU A 52 11.70 -2.19 4.95
C GLU A 52 10.19 -1.97 4.67
N MET A 53 9.85 -1.66 3.42
CA MET A 53 8.48 -1.57 2.92
C MET A 53 7.67 -2.83 3.22
N THR A 54 8.20 -4.02 2.89
CA THR A 54 7.49 -5.29 3.09
C THR A 54 7.24 -5.53 4.56
N LYS A 55 8.26 -5.37 5.39
CA LYS A 55 8.16 -5.52 6.84
C LYS A 55 7.12 -4.57 7.44
N TYR A 56 7.15 -3.30 7.02
CA TYR A 56 6.19 -2.31 7.49
C TYR A 56 4.74 -2.64 7.10
N LEU A 57 4.51 -3.11 5.88
CA LEU A 57 3.19 -3.55 5.43
C LEU A 57 2.66 -4.72 6.26
N GLU A 58 3.48 -5.75 6.47
CA GLU A 58 3.06 -6.93 7.24
C GLU A 58 2.82 -6.60 8.73
N MET A 59 3.64 -5.75 9.34
CA MET A 59 3.41 -5.25 10.69
C MET A 59 2.06 -4.51 10.84
N ASN A 60 1.60 -3.87 9.78
CA ASN A 60 0.34 -3.14 9.76
C ASN A 60 -0.82 -3.93 9.11
N SER A 61 -0.64 -5.22 8.81
CA SER A 61 -1.63 -6.04 8.10
C SER A 61 -3.01 -6.01 8.79
N VAL A 62 -3.07 -6.19 10.10
CA VAL A 62 -4.32 -6.14 10.86
C VAL A 62 -5.00 -4.76 10.77
N ARG A 63 -4.23 -3.67 10.77
CA ARG A 63 -4.78 -2.29 10.65
C ARG A 63 -5.31 -2.00 9.25
N ILE A 64 -4.74 -2.64 8.23
CA ILE A 64 -5.17 -2.50 6.83
C ILE A 64 -6.40 -3.37 6.58
N ALA A 65 -6.30 -4.65 6.90
CA ALA A 65 -7.15 -5.70 6.37
C ALA A 65 -7.90 -6.54 7.41
N GLY A 66 -7.53 -6.44 8.68
CA GLY A 66 -8.00 -7.37 9.71
C GLY A 66 -7.27 -8.72 9.62
N SER A 67 -7.90 -9.78 10.09
CA SER A 67 -7.33 -11.13 10.06
C SER A 67 -7.32 -11.74 8.65
N ASP A 68 -8.32 -11.42 7.84
CA ASP A 68 -8.45 -11.88 6.45
C ASP A 68 -9.18 -10.82 5.63
N TRP A 69 -8.45 -10.19 4.70
CA TRP A 69 -8.99 -9.13 3.85
C TRP A 69 -10.14 -9.60 2.95
N ARG A 70 -10.16 -10.89 2.57
CA ARG A 70 -11.18 -11.45 1.68
C ARG A 70 -12.57 -11.39 2.30
N LEU A 71 -12.67 -11.50 3.61
CA LEU A 71 -13.93 -11.45 4.36
C LEU A 71 -14.57 -10.04 4.36
N ARG A 72 -13.86 -9.02 3.93
CA ARG A 72 -14.39 -7.65 3.80
C ARG A 72 -15.00 -7.35 2.44
N LEU A 73 -14.90 -8.29 1.51
CA LEU A 73 -15.43 -8.15 0.16
C LEU A 73 -16.82 -8.79 0.08
N GLU A 74 -17.66 -8.30 -0.82
CA GLU A 74 -18.93 -8.92 -1.17
C GLU A 74 -18.74 -10.34 -1.72
N SER A 75 -19.71 -11.22 -1.51
CA SER A 75 -19.64 -12.66 -1.87
C SER A 75 -19.33 -12.88 -3.34
N GLU A 76 -19.94 -12.08 -4.22
CA GLU A 76 -19.78 -12.17 -5.68
C GLU A 76 -18.33 -11.86 -6.10
N LEU A 77 -17.73 -10.87 -5.47
CA LEU A 77 -16.32 -10.53 -5.71
C LEU A 77 -15.37 -11.58 -5.13
N GLN A 78 -15.71 -12.16 -3.97
CA GLN A 78 -14.95 -13.29 -3.41
C GLN A 78 -14.98 -14.50 -4.36
N GLU A 79 -16.14 -14.83 -4.94
CA GLU A 79 -16.28 -15.91 -5.90
C GLU A 79 -15.48 -15.66 -7.17
N ASP A 80 -15.53 -14.42 -7.68
CA ASP A 80 -14.76 -14.03 -8.86
C ASP A 80 -13.24 -14.12 -8.61
N LEU A 81 -12.78 -13.77 -7.40
CA LEU A 81 -11.38 -13.95 -7.02
C LEU A 81 -10.94 -15.41 -7.04
N ARG A 82 -11.76 -16.33 -6.50
CA ARG A 82 -11.46 -17.77 -6.42
C ARG A 82 -11.33 -18.44 -7.79
N LYS A 83 -12.07 -17.94 -8.80
CA LYS A 83 -12.03 -18.51 -10.17
C LYS A 83 -10.65 -18.39 -10.82
N PHE A 84 -9.91 -17.34 -10.52
CA PHE A 84 -8.68 -17.02 -11.24
C PHE A 84 -7.41 -17.35 -10.46
N ARG A 85 -7.45 -17.32 -9.13
CA ARG A 85 -6.28 -17.55 -8.29
C ARG A 85 -6.66 -17.76 -6.82
N ASN A 86 -5.89 -18.62 -6.14
CA ASN A 86 -5.87 -18.65 -4.68
C ASN A 86 -5.02 -17.48 -4.16
N TYR A 87 -5.67 -16.53 -3.52
CA TYR A 87 -5.03 -15.42 -2.82
C TYR A 87 -4.88 -15.79 -1.34
N ASN A 88 -3.70 -15.52 -0.78
CA ASN A 88 -3.47 -15.62 0.65
C ASN A 88 -4.05 -14.39 1.38
N ASP A 89 -4.04 -14.41 2.70
CA ASP A 89 -4.55 -13.35 3.58
C ASP A 89 -3.62 -12.13 3.72
N GLY A 90 -2.37 -12.24 3.25
CA GLY A 90 -1.35 -11.17 3.33
C GLY A 90 -1.65 -9.94 2.46
N ILE A 91 -1.07 -8.80 2.84
CA ILE A 91 -1.25 -7.51 2.16
C ILE A 91 -0.72 -7.53 0.72
N ARG A 92 0.32 -8.31 0.45
CA ARG A 92 0.83 -8.50 -0.92
C ARG A 92 -0.25 -9.05 -1.85
N ASP A 93 -1.04 -10.00 -1.38
CA ASP A 93 -2.10 -10.60 -2.18
C ASP A 93 -3.33 -9.70 -2.29
N LEU A 94 -3.64 -8.88 -1.28
CA LEU A 94 -4.64 -7.82 -1.38
C LEU A 94 -4.26 -6.79 -2.48
N LEU A 95 -3.03 -6.29 -2.46
CA LEU A 95 -2.54 -5.36 -3.50
C LEU A 95 -2.55 -6.00 -4.89
N ARG A 96 -2.18 -7.29 -4.98
CA ARG A 96 -2.22 -8.05 -6.23
C ARG A 96 -3.65 -8.26 -6.73
N ALA A 97 -4.61 -8.53 -5.84
CA ALA A 97 -6.01 -8.65 -6.20
C ALA A 97 -6.55 -7.33 -6.78
N LEU A 98 -6.31 -6.20 -6.11
CA LEU A 98 -6.68 -4.87 -6.59
C LEU A 98 -6.10 -4.59 -7.98
N ARG A 99 -4.79 -4.78 -8.16
CA ARG A 99 -4.11 -4.59 -9.44
C ARG A 99 -4.70 -5.47 -10.54
N ASN A 100 -4.90 -6.76 -10.27
CA ASN A 100 -5.42 -7.71 -11.25
C ASN A 100 -6.86 -7.36 -11.65
N LYS A 101 -7.72 -7.00 -10.68
CA LYS A 101 -9.09 -6.58 -10.97
C LYS A 101 -9.14 -5.30 -11.81
N ARG A 102 -8.18 -4.39 -11.64
CA ARG A 102 -8.07 -3.20 -12.50
C ARG A 102 -7.60 -3.55 -13.91
N HIS A 103 -6.57 -4.38 -14.04
CA HIS A 103 -6.00 -4.72 -15.35
C HIS A 103 -6.93 -5.61 -16.18
N HIS A 104 -7.63 -6.54 -15.53
CA HIS A 104 -8.55 -7.49 -16.16
C HIS A 104 -10.01 -7.11 -15.93
N PHE A 105 -10.32 -5.81 -15.83
CA PHE A 105 -11.67 -5.35 -15.50
C PHE A 105 -12.74 -5.85 -16.49
N ARG A 106 -12.39 -5.96 -17.78
CA ARG A 106 -13.29 -6.45 -18.83
C ARG A 106 -13.61 -7.94 -18.73
N ASP A 107 -12.74 -8.71 -18.07
CA ASP A 107 -12.89 -10.16 -17.91
C ASP A 107 -13.69 -10.53 -16.65
N LEU A 108 -14.09 -9.54 -15.86
CA LEU A 108 -14.90 -9.74 -14.65
C LEU A 108 -16.34 -10.09 -14.99
N THR A 109 -17.01 -10.81 -14.07
CA THR A 109 -18.47 -11.02 -14.16
C THR A 109 -19.24 -9.70 -14.13
N CYS A 110 -20.48 -9.68 -14.60
CA CYS A 110 -21.30 -8.47 -14.56
C CYS A 110 -21.45 -7.96 -13.14
N GLU A 111 -21.73 -8.86 -12.20
CA GLU A 111 -21.92 -8.55 -10.78
C GLU A 111 -20.65 -7.95 -10.16
N ALA A 112 -19.47 -8.52 -10.45
CA ALA A 112 -18.20 -7.98 -9.96
C ALA A 112 -17.90 -6.59 -10.55
N ARG A 113 -18.27 -6.33 -11.82
CA ARG A 113 -18.12 -5.01 -12.44
C ARG A 113 -19.06 -3.97 -11.83
N GLU A 114 -20.30 -4.34 -11.55
CA GLU A 114 -21.26 -3.47 -10.88
C GLU A 114 -20.79 -3.06 -9.49
N ILE A 115 -20.27 -4.02 -8.71
CA ILE A 115 -19.70 -3.78 -7.38
C ILE A 115 -18.51 -2.84 -7.44
N LEU A 116 -17.55 -3.09 -8.33
CA LEU A 116 -16.33 -2.31 -8.43
C LEU A 116 -16.54 -0.95 -9.12
N GLY A 117 -17.56 -0.87 -9.98
CA GLY A 117 -17.85 0.29 -10.80
C GLY A 117 -16.84 0.50 -11.95
N GLU A 118 -17.30 1.09 -13.04
CA GLU A 118 -16.53 1.19 -14.29
C GLU A 118 -15.50 2.32 -14.29
N THR A 119 -15.71 3.35 -13.48
CA THR A 119 -14.79 4.49 -13.41
C THR A 119 -13.65 4.26 -12.43
N SER A 120 -12.53 4.94 -12.63
CA SER A 120 -11.44 4.91 -11.64
C SER A 120 -11.89 5.42 -10.28
N GLU A 121 -12.83 6.36 -10.24
CA GLU A 121 -13.36 6.91 -9.00
C GLU A 121 -14.19 5.87 -8.24
N SER A 122 -15.17 5.22 -8.89
CA SER A 122 -15.97 4.16 -8.27
C SER A 122 -15.13 2.96 -7.85
N PHE A 123 -14.19 2.54 -8.69
CA PHE A 123 -13.24 1.48 -8.38
C PHE A 123 -12.41 1.81 -7.14
N PHE A 124 -11.78 2.99 -7.10
CA PHE A 124 -10.98 3.39 -5.93
C PHE A 124 -11.86 3.58 -4.69
N HIS A 125 -13.06 4.12 -4.83
CA HIS A 125 -14.00 4.31 -3.73
C HIS A 125 -14.36 2.97 -3.08
N TYR A 126 -14.64 1.94 -3.88
CA TYR A 126 -14.89 0.58 -3.38
C TYR A 126 -13.75 0.09 -2.47
N TRP A 127 -12.53 0.07 -2.98
CA TRP A 127 -11.38 -0.42 -2.24
C TRP A 127 -11.04 0.44 -1.02
N SER A 128 -11.18 1.75 -1.12
CA SER A 128 -10.92 2.65 0.01
C SER A 128 -11.96 2.53 1.12
N ARG A 129 -13.20 2.19 0.80
CA ARG A 129 -14.23 1.89 1.79
C ARG A 129 -13.95 0.57 2.50
N ALA A 130 -13.60 -0.47 1.77
CA ALA A 130 -13.26 -1.78 2.34
C ALA A 130 -11.96 -1.72 3.17
N PHE A 131 -10.98 -0.92 2.72
CA PHE A 131 -9.63 -0.84 3.31
C PHE A 131 -9.18 0.62 3.49
N PRO A 132 -9.74 1.37 4.44
CA PRO A 132 -9.51 2.82 4.55
C PRO A 132 -8.06 3.21 4.87
N ASN A 133 -7.28 2.29 5.43
CA ASN A 133 -5.87 2.51 5.74
C ASN A 133 -4.90 2.05 4.63
N LEU A 134 -5.38 1.35 3.60
CA LEU A 134 -4.52 0.72 2.60
C LEU A 134 -3.61 1.73 1.90
N LEU A 135 -4.19 2.79 1.31
CA LEU A 135 -3.41 3.79 0.57
C LEU A 135 -2.38 4.48 1.46
N ARG A 136 -2.79 4.93 2.64
CA ARG A 136 -1.92 5.66 3.56
C ARG A 136 -0.75 4.81 4.03
N ILE A 137 -1.03 3.59 4.52
CA ILE A 137 0.03 2.72 5.04
C ILE A 137 0.94 2.23 3.91
N THR A 138 0.41 1.99 2.70
CA THR A 138 1.22 1.66 1.53
C THR A 138 2.15 2.83 1.14
N TYR A 139 1.65 4.06 1.20
CA TYR A 139 2.47 5.25 0.93
C TYR A 139 3.60 5.43 1.94
N GLU A 140 3.29 5.26 3.22
CA GLU A 140 4.28 5.24 4.30
C GLU A 140 5.33 4.15 4.07
N ALA A 141 4.90 2.92 3.75
CA ALA A 141 5.79 1.78 3.48
C ALA A 141 6.75 2.04 2.31
N VAL A 142 6.21 2.50 1.17
CA VAL A 142 7.03 2.78 -0.03
C VAL A 142 8.03 3.90 0.24
N SER A 143 7.69 4.91 1.06
CA SER A 143 8.61 6.00 1.40
C SER A 143 9.88 5.52 2.09
N LEU A 144 9.80 4.44 2.88
CA LEU A 144 10.96 3.86 3.58
C LEU A 144 12.02 3.31 2.62
N ASP A 145 11.57 2.67 1.54
CA ASP A 145 12.50 2.14 0.53
C ASP A 145 12.90 3.20 -0.49
N TYR A 146 11.98 4.08 -0.90
CA TYR A 146 12.27 5.15 -1.86
C TYR A 146 13.33 6.12 -1.34
N GLU A 147 13.31 6.46 -0.05
CA GLU A 147 14.36 7.28 0.58
C GLU A 147 15.78 6.73 0.31
N LYS A 148 15.92 5.40 0.32
CA LYS A 148 17.22 4.72 0.16
C LYS A 148 17.59 4.45 -1.28
N THR A 149 16.61 4.11 -2.11
CA THR A 149 16.84 3.57 -3.45
C THR A 149 16.65 4.59 -4.55
N ASN A 150 15.85 5.63 -4.30
CA ASN A 150 15.39 6.60 -5.30
C ASN A 150 14.83 5.89 -6.55
N ASP A 151 14.03 4.84 -6.35
CA ASP A 151 13.51 3.99 -7.41
C ASP A 151 12.74 4.82 -8.46
N PRO A 152 13.17 4.84 -9.73
CA PRO A 152 12.56 5.67 -10.78
C PRO A 152 11.06 5.41 -10.97
N PHE A 153 10.58 4.20 -10.71
CA PHE A 153 9.17 3.86 -10.83
C PHE A 153 8.28 4.66 -9.87
N PHE A 154 8.81 5.08 -8.74
CA PHE A 154 8.09 5.85 -7.74
C PHE A 154 8.38 7.37 -7.78
N SER A 155 9.27 7.83 -8.67
CA SER A 155 9.64 9.26 -8.76
C SER A 155 8.48 10.21 -9.06
N ILE A 156 7.40 9.72 -9.68
CA ILE A 156 6.18 10.50 -9.93
C ILE A 156 5.30 10.68 -8.69
N PHE A 157 5.59 9.93 -7.62
CA PHE A 157 4.83 9.94 -6.36
C PHE A 157 5.60 10.56 -5.21
N PHE A 158 6.93 10.57 -5.29
CA PHE A 158 7.83 11.07 -4.26
C PHE A 158 8.87 12.01 -4.85
N ASP A 159 9.26 12.98 -4.05
CA ASP A 159 10.43 13.82 -4.29
C ASP A 159 11.40 13.62 -3.12
N GLN A 160 12.69 13.46 -3.45
CA GLN A 160 13.74 13.23 -2.46
C GLN A 160 13.80 14.33 -1.39
N SER A 161 13.42 15.56 -1.73
CA SER A 161 13.50 16.71 -0.81
C SER A 161 12.65 16.56 0.46
N TYR A 162 11.58 15.76 0.43
CA TYR A 162 10.74 15.52 1.61
C TYR A 162 10.66 14.06 2.04
N CYS A 163 11.09 13.14 1.19
CA CYS A 163 10.95 11.71 1.44
C CYS A 163 11.70 11.27 2.70
N SER A 164 12.88 11.81 2.96
CA SER A 164 13.66 11.54 4.17
C SER A 164 12.94 11.97 5.45
N VAL A 165 12.28 13.14 5.44
CA VAL A 165 11.46 13.59 6.58
C VAL A 165 10.26 12.68 6.77
N LEU A 166 9.60 12.27 5.68
CA LEU A 166 8.47 11.34 5.75
C LEU A 166 8.92 9.98 6.32
N ALA A 167 9.96 9.38 5.77
CA ALA A 167 10.48 8.09 6.21
C ALA A 167 10.95 8.12 7.68
N ALA A 168 11.63 9.19 8.10
CA ALA A 168 12.01 9.37 9.51
C ALA A 168 10.80 9.41 10.44
N ASN A 169 9.74 10.13 10.05
CA ASN A 169 8.50 10.18 10.81
C ASN A 169 7.81 8.81 10.90
N VAL A 170 7.79 8.06 9.79
CA VAL A 170 7.22 6.71 9.75
C VAL A 170 7.97 5.78 10.70
N ARG A 171 9.31 5.77 10.66
CA ARG A 171 10.13 4.96 11.58
C ARG A 171 9.89 5.34 13.03
N ARG A 172 9.89 6.63 13.36
CA ARG A 172 9.65 7.09 14.73
C ARG A 172 8.32 6.57 15.27
N VAL A 173 7.22 6.73 14.52
CA VAL A 173 5.90 6.23 14.95
C VAL A 173 5.88 4.70 15.06
N ALA A 174 6.52 3.98 14.15
CA ALA A 174 6.59 2.53 14.20
C ALA A 174 7.32 2.03 15.46
N TYR A 175 8.42 2.66 15.85
CA TYR A 175 9.18 2.29 17.06
C TYR A 175 8.47 2.70 18.35
N GLU A 176 7.80 3.85 18.40
CA GLU A 176 7.03 4.28 19.57
C GLU A 176 5.83 3.36 19.84
N THR A 177 5.24 2.77 18.81
CA THR A 177 4.05 1.90 18.94
C THR A 177 4.39 0.43 19.21
N GLN A 178 5.66 0.01 19.04
CA GLN A 178 6.11 -1.38 19.26
C GLN A 178 7.48 -1.44 19.93
N PRO A 179 7.59 -1.15 21.25
CA PRO A 179 8.86 -1.12 21.97
C PRO A 179 9.55 -2.49 22.08
N GLU A 180 8.84 -3.59 21.80
CA GLU A 180 9.43 -4.95 21.93
C GLU A 180 10.41 -5.34 20.81
N LEU A 181 10.49 -4.57 19.71
CA LEU A 181 11.41 -4.86 18.60
C LEU A 181 12.85 -4.39 18.87
N THR A 182 13.06 -3.55 19.87
CA THR A 182 14.40 -3.05 20.22
C THR A 182 15.21 -4.03 21.07
N SER A 183 14.59 -5.03 21.70
CA SER A 183 15.27 -5.95 22.63
C SER A 183 15.88 -7.20 21.96
N ARG A 184 15.68 -7.43 20.67
CA ARG A 184 16.21 -8.60 19.95
C ARG A 184 17.50 -8.37 19.14
N ASN A 185 18.02 -7.15 19.08
CA ASN A 185 19.28 -6.84 18.39
C ASN A 185 20.40 -6.41 19.35
N GLY A 186 20.31 -6.77 20.60
CA GLY A 186 21.38 -6.60 21.57
C GLY A 186 21.96 -7.96 21.95
N PHE A 187 22.95 -8.40 21.17
CA PHE A 187 24.14 -9.20 21.53
C PHE A 187 24.83 -9.65 20.24
#